data_55a34b1b22f78d6ebbc5b13d72b6c0e1
#
_entry.id   55a34b1b22f78d6ebbc5b13d72b6c0e1
#
_cell.length_a   1.000
_cell.length_b   1.000
_cell.length_c   1.000
_cell.angle_alpha   90.00
_cell.angle_beta   90.00
_cell.angle_gamma   90.00
#
_symmetry.space_group_name_H-M   'P 1'
#
loop_
_entity.id
_entity.type
_entity.pdbx_description
1 polymer ?
#
loop_
_entity_poly.entity_id
_entity_poly.type
_entity_poly.pdbx_seq_one_letter_code
_entity_poly.pdbx_strand_id
1 'polypeptide(L)'
;MGVVIVMNITSTHKFPKAKSESFTLVELLVVISTIGLLAGLGLPAITGAIQAGKKAEVASVAESIKTAVNAFYAEYSSYPPNSGITDPTFLTNMSTTNTNGVNYRGIVFLEVPPKFTNANGIVTPKGFYTGTNQSNYFILIDTGGVGFVNPNSVSSVTNNNVPSSVAVWVVDPKDTKKAVGTFR
;
A
#
# COMPACT_ATOMS: atom_id res chain seq x y z
N MET A 1 2.82 -67.10 57.05
CA MET A 1 1.62 -66.45 57.55
C MET A 1 1.72 -64.97 57.09
N GLY A 2 1.10 -64.73 55.93
CA GLY A 2 1.20 -63.37 55.29
C GLY A 2 -0.12 -62.65 55.48
N VAL A 3 -0.09 -61.48 56.06
CA VAL A 3 -1.25 -60.59 56.24
C VAL A 3 -1.35 -59.71 55.00
N VAL A 4 -2.45 -59.86 54.26
CA VAL A 4 -2.81 -58.97 53.12
C VAL A 4 -3.66 -57.86 53.68
N ILE A 5 -3.14 -56.64 53.65
CA ILE A 5 -3.88 -55.42 54.00
C ILE A 5 -4.56 -54.94 52.72
N VAL A 6 -5.87 -55.08 52.64
CA VAL A 6 -6.69 -54.48 51.53
C VAL A 6 -7.04 -53.05 51.94
N MET A 7 -6.42 -52.11 51.31
CA MET A 7 -6.74 -50.67 51.46
C MET A 7 -7.95 -50.32 50.56
N ASN A 8 -9.10 -50.12 51.18
CA ASN A 8 -10.34 -49.71 50.51
C ASN A 8 -10.37 -48.18 50.41
N ILE A 9 -9.99 -47.61 49.24
CA ILE A 9 -10.00 -46.19 49.00
C ILE A 9 -11.27 -45.84 48.20
N THR A 10 -12.38 -45.68 48.90
CA THR A 10 -13.59 -45.07 48.32
C THR A 10 -13.61 -43.59 48.64
N SER A 11 -12.82 -42.81 47.87
CA SER A 11 -12.92 -41.35 47.87
C SER A 11 -13.90 -40.91 46.77
N THR A 12 -15.16 -40.71 47.13
CA THR A 12 -16.16 -40.09 46.26
C THR A 12 -15.94 -38.57 46.24
N HIS A 13 -15.09 -38.12 45.31
CA HIS A 13 -14.98 -36.69 45.01
C HIS A 13 -16.28 -36.19 44.38
N LYS A 14 -17.09 -35.51 45.17
CA LYS A 14 -18.33 -34.86 44.73
C LYS A 14 -17.90 -33.54 44.03
N PHE A 15 -17.83 -33.54 42.70
CA PHE A 15 -17.65 -32.33 41.96
C PHE A 15 -18.84 -31.38 42.21
N PRO A 16 -18.58 -30.09 42.55
CA PRO A 16 -19.66 -29.12 42.68
C PRO A 16 -20.34 -28.97 41.30
N LYS A 17 -21.67 -29.21 41.27
CA LYS A 17 -22.47 -28.90 40.08
C LYS A 17 -22.36 -27.41 39.83
N ALA A 18 -21.72 -27.03 38.73
CA ALA A 18 -21.73 -25.65 38.22
C ALA A 18 -23.20 -25.28 38.00
N LYS A 19 -23.68 -24.22 38.64
CA LYS A 19 -24.98 -23.63 38.32
C LYS A 19 -24.93 -23.21 36.87
N SER A 20 -25.67 -23.84 36.00
CA SER A 20 -25.91 -23.34 34.65
C SER A 20 -26.83 -22.13 34.78
N GLU A 21 -26.23 -20.94 34.72
CA GLU A 21 -27.03 -19.74 34.58
C GLU A 21 -27.63 -19.75 33.17
N SER A 22 -28.98 -19.76 33.13
CA SER A 22 -29.72 -19.76 31.86
C SER A 22 -29.76 -18.33 31.32
N PHE A 23 -29.23 -18.13 30.12
CA PHE A 23 -29.28 -16.84 29.41
C PHE A 23 -30.73 -16.48 29.08
N THR A 24 -31.13 -15.26 29.35
CA THR A 24 -32.45 -14.76 28.99
C THR A 24 -32.51 -14.37 27.51
N LEU A 25 -33.66 -14.54 26.87
CA LEU A 25 -33.88 -14.15 25.48
C LEU A 25 -33.65 -12.64 25.28
N VAL A 26 -33.97 -11.85 26.32
CA VAL A 26 -33.77 -10.40 26.30
C VAL A 26 -32.27 -10.01 26.30
N GLU A 27 -31.45 -10.70 27.10
CA GLU A 27 -29.99 -10.48 27.11
C GLU A 27 -29.38 -10.77 25.73
N LEU A 28 -29.78 -11.87 25.08
CA LEU A 28 -29.33 -12.17 23.73
C LEU A 28 -29.78 -11.11 22.73
N LEU A 29 -31.03 -10.66 22.81
CA LEU A 29 -31.60 -9.66 21.90
C LEU A 29 -30.87 -8.31 22.02
N VAL A 30 -30.57 -7.88 23.24
CA VAL A 30 -29.82 -6.62 23.48
C VAL A 30 -28.41 -6.72 22.90
N VAL A 31 -27.72 -7.86 23.09
CA VAL A 31 -26.35 -8.05 22.57
C VAL A 31 -26.33 -8.01 21.04
N ILE A 32 -27.22 -8.76 20.37
CA ILE A 32 -27.25 -8.74 18.90
C ILE A 32 -27.67 -7.38 18.34
N SER A 33 -28.55 -6.66 19.03
CA SER A 33 -28.95 -5.30 18.63
C SER A 33 -27.79 -4.30 18.74
N THR A 34 -27.03 -4.35 19.83
CA THR A 34 -25.87 -3.48 20.03
C THR A 34 -24.74 -3.79 19.02
N ILE A 35 -24.45 -5.09 18.78
CA ILE A 35 -23.46 -5.49 17.76
C ILE A 35 -23.93 -5.05 16.36
N GLY A 36 -25.19 -5.23 16.03
CA GLY A 36 -25.77 -4.80 14.75
C GLY A 36 -25.64 -3.29 14.53
N LEU A 37 -25.93 -2.50 15.56
CA LEU A 37 -25.78 -1.04 15.52
C LEU A 37 -24.31 -0.63 15.32
N LEU A 38 -23.40 -1.20 16.10
CA LEU A 38 -21.96 -0.91 16.00
C LEU A 38 -21.37 -1.32 14.64
N ALA A 39 -21.75 -2.49 14.14
CA ALA A 39 -21.31 -2.96 12.82
C ALA A 39 -21.85 -2.07 11.70
N GLY A 40 -23.11 -1.63 11.80
CA GLY A 40 -23.72 -0.76 10.79
C GLY A 40 -23.04 0.61 10.67
N LEU A 41 -22.54 1.17 11.76
CA LEU A 41 -21.83 2.45 11.76
C LEU A 41 -20.32 2.29 11.45
N GLY A 42 -19.73 1.15 11.84
CA GLY A 42 -18.28 0.91 11.70
C GLY A 42 -17.83 0.58 10.28
N LEU A 43 -18.60 -0.19 9.51
CA LEU A 43 -18.21 -0.65 8.17
C LEU A 43 -17.88 0.47 7.18
N PRO A 44 -18.67 1.56 7.04
CA PRO A 44 -18.33 2.66 6.14
C PRO A 44 -17.04 3.39 6.53
N ALA A 45 -16.77 3.54 7.83
CA ALA A 45 -15.57 4.19 8.33
C ALA A 45 -14.30 3.38 8.00
N ILE A 46 -14.34 2.05 8.13
CA ILE A 46 -13.23 1.16 7.84
C ILE A 46 -12.86 1.21 6.35
N THR A 47 -13.84 1.20 5.45
CA THR A 47 -13.57 1.28 4.01
C THR A 47 -12.90 2.59 3.61
N GLY A 48 -13.32 3.69 4.23
CA GLY A 48 -12.68 5.00 4.06
C GLY A 48 -11.22 5.02 4.53
N ALA A 49 -10.95 4.46 5.70
CA ALA A 49 -9.60 4.36 6.25
C ALA A 49 -8.67 3.50 5.38
N ILE A 50 -9.15 2.36 4.86
CA ILE A 50 -8.37 1.51 3.95
C ILE A 50 -8.00 2.27 2.67
N GLN A 51 -8.92 3.02 2.08
CA GLN A 51 -8.63 3.81 0.86
C GLN A 51 -7.66 4.94 1.14
N ALA A 52 -7.77 5.63 2.28
CA ALA A 52 -6.81 6.64 2.70
C ALA A 52 -5.41 6.04 2.88
N GLY A 53 -5.31 4.86 3.52
CA GLY A 53 -4.05 4.13 3.66
C GLY A 53 -3.41 3.78 2.31
N LYS A 54 -4.18 3.28 1.36
CA LYS A 54 -3.68 2.98 0.00
C LYS A 54 -3.18 4.24 -0.73
N LYS A 55 -3.87 5.37 -0.60
CA LYS A 55 -3.41 6.64 -1.17
C LYS A 55 -2.09 7.11 -0.55
N ALA A 56 -1.94 6.99 0.76
CA ALA A 56 -0.69 7.32 1.44
C ALA A 56 0.46 6.41 0.99
N GLU A 57 0.19 5.13 0.81
CA GLU A 57 1.17 4.15 0.32
C GLU A 57 1.61 4.47 -1.12
N VAL A 58 0.67 4.78 -2.01
CA VAL A 58 0.96 5.21 -3.39
C VAL A 58 1.79 6.50 -3.41
N ALA A 59 1.45 7.49 -2.59
CA ALA A 59 2.20 8.73 -2.49
C ALA A 59 3.63 8.49 -1.97
N SER A 60 3.81 7.57 -1.01
CA SER A 60 5.14 7.20 -0.50
C SER A 60 6.02 6.57 -1.58
N VAL A 61 5.47 5.69 -2.42
CA VAL A 61 6.20 5.11 -3.57
C VAL A 61 6.55 6.20 -4.59
N ALA A 62 5.64 7.13 -4.87
CA ALA A 62 5.92 8.25 -5.77
C ALA A 62 7.09 9.13 -5.27
N GLU A 63 7.15 9.42 -3.97
CA GLU A 63 8.27 10.16 -3.38
C GLU A 63 9.58 9.36 -3.41
N SER A 64 9.52 8.04 -3.24
CA SER A 64 10.70 7.18 -3.37
C SER A 64 11.24 7.20 -4.81
N ILE A 65 10.37 7.14 -5.81
CA ILE A 65 10.75 7.25 -7.23
C ILE A 65 11.38 8.62 -7.52
N LYS A 66 10.77 9.71 -7.04
CA LYS A 66 11.31 11.07 -7.18
C LYS A 66 12.70 11.18 -6.56
N THR A 67 12.87 10.67 -5.35
CA THR A 67 14.16 10.66 -4.64
C THR A 67 15.22 9.89 -5.42
N ALA A 68 14.87 8.72 -5.96
CA ALA A 68 15.76 7.90 -6.77
C ALA A 68 16.19 8.60 -8.07
N VAL A 69 15.26 9.29 -8.76
CA VAL A 69 15.57 10.07 -9.97
C VAL A 69 16.51 11.21 -9.66
N ASN A 70 16.31 11.90 -8.54
CA ASN A 70 17.21 12.97 -8.11
C ASN A 70 18.60 12.43 -7.72
N ALA A 71 18.66 11.26 -7.07
CA ALA A 71 19.93 10.59 -6.76
C ALA A 71 20.67 10.16 -8.04
N PHE A 72 19.94 9.66 -9.03
CA PHE A 72 20.50 9.35 -10.35
C PHE A 72 21.09 10.59 -11.02
N TYR A 73 20.35 11.70 -10.99
CA TYR A 73 20.85 12.98 -11.52
C TYR A 73 22.10 13.49 -10.80
N ALA A 74 22.13 13.34 -9.47
CA ALA A 74 23.31 13.74 -8.68
C ALA A 74 24.56 12.93 -9.04
N GLU A 75 24.40 11.64 -9.40
CA GLU A 75 25.49 10.75 -9.76
C GLU A 75 25.97 10.92 -11.21
N TYR A 76 25.02 11.08 -12.14
CA TYR A 76 25.33 11.07 -13.58
C TYR A 76 25.25 12.44 -14.25
N SER A 77 24.82 13.48 -13.52
CA SER A 77 24.54 14.83 -14.04
C SER A 77 23.56 14.81 -15.24
N SER A 78 22.78 13.76 -15.34
CA SER A 78 21.74 13.57 -16.36
C SER A 78 20.56 12.81 -15.78
N TYR A 79 19.36 13.05 -16.28
CA TYR A 79 18.18 12.31 -15.86
C TYR A 79 18.10 10.93 -16.52
N PRO A 80 17.52 9.94 -15.85
CA PRO A 80 17.30 8.63 -16.45
C PRO A 80 16.32 8.73 -17.63
N PRO A 81 16.53 7.96 -18.72
CA PRO A 81 15.56 7.86 -19.78
C PRO A 81 14.23 7.37 -19.24
N ASN A 82 13.16 8.02 -19.64
CA ASN A 82 11.80 7.62 -19.26
C ASN A 82 10.83 7.83 -20.43
N SER A 83 9.78 7.02 -20.47
CA SER A 83 8.71 7.08 -21.47
C SER A 83 7.50 7.92 -21.00
N GLY A 84 7.65 8.67 -19.91
CA GLY A 84 6.55 9.36 -19.23
C GLY A 84 5.83 8.50 -18.18
N ILE A 85 6.17 7.22 -18.09
CA ILE A 85 5.64 6.26 -17.11
C ILE A 85 6.76 5.39 -16.52
N THR A 86 6.48 4.75 -15.40
CA THR A 86 7.41 3.83 -14.72
C THR A 86 7.35 2.42 -15.32
N ASP A 87 7.73 2.32 -16.58
CA ASP A 87 7.74 1.08 -17.35
C ASP A 87 8.87 0.09 -16.89
N PRO A 88 8.96 -1.13 -17.45
CA PRO A 88 10.01 -2.08 -17.10
C PRO A 88 11.42 -1.57 -17.37
N THR A 89 11.61 -0.74 -18.41
CA THR A 89 12.90 -0.17 -18.75
C THR A 89 13.34 0.83 -17.67
N PHE A 90 12.43 1.70 -17.23
CA PHE A 90 12.68 2.60 -16.11
C PHE A 90 13.05 1.81 -14.84
N LEU A 91 12.27 0.79 -14.50
CA LEU A 91 12.55 -0.06 -13.34
C LEU A 91 13.94 -0.70 -13.42
N THR A 92 14.30 -1.25 -14.59
CA THR A 92 15.61 -1.89 -14.79
C THR A 92 16.76 -0.87 -14.62
N ASN A 93 16.61 0.33 -15.16
CA ASN A 93 17.64 1.37 -15.05
C ASN A 93 17.86 1.84 -13.61
N MET A 94 16.80 1.81 -12.77
CA MET A 94 16.83 2.34 -11.42
C MET A 94 17.09 1.30 -10.33
N SER A 95 16.74 0.04 -10.55
CA SER A 95 16.72 -0.99 -9.51
C SER A 95 17.70 -2.13 -9.68
N THR A 96 18.39 -2.20 -10.83
CA THR A 96 19.34 -3.30 -11.08
C THR A 96 20.77 -2.79 -11.21
N THR A 97 21.72 -3.68 -10.91
CA THR A 97 23.15 -3.46 -11.15
C THR A 97 23.53 -3.68 -12.62
N ASN A 98 22.58 -3.59 -13.53
CA ASN A 98 22.82 -3.84 -14.94
C ASN A 98 23.49 -2.62 -15.60
N THR A 99 24.71 -2.81 -16.06
CA THR A 99 25.57 -1.79 -16.67
C THR A 99 25.27 -1.56 -18.14
N ASN A 100 24.00 -1.49 -18.55
CA ASN A 100 23.55 -1.39 -19.94
C ASN A 100 23.63 0.02 -20.56
N GLY A 101 24.67 0.76 -20.24
CA GLY A 101 24.95 2.08 -20.85
C GLY A 101 24.29 3.27 -20.17
N VAL A 102 23.20 3.10 -19.47
CA VAL A 102 22.50 4.17 -18.74
C VAL A 102 22.98 4.23 -17.30
N ASN A 103 22.91 3.10 -16.59
CA ASN A 103 23.42 2.95 -15.22
C ASN A 103 24.78 2.22 -15.27
N TYR A 104 25.78 2.82 -15.88
CA TYR A 104 27.08 2.18 -16.14
C TYR A 104 27.89 1.85 -14.87
N ARG A 105 27.55 2.46 -13.73
CA ARG A 105 28.15 2.14 -12.42
C ARG A 105 27.42 1.02 -11.70
N GLY A 106 26.26 0.58 -12.19
CA GLY A 106 25.48 -0.48 -11.59
C GLY A 106 24.95 -0.12 -10.19
N ILE A 107 24.63 1.13 -9.94
CA ILE A 107 24.12 1.59 -8.65
C ILE A 107 22.62 1.31 -8.56
N VAL A 108 22.17 0.71 -7.47
CA VAL A 108 20.73 0.57 -7.18
C VAL A 108 20.22 1.85 -6.56
N PHE A 109 19.47 2.65 -7.32
CA PHE A 109 18.89 3.92 -6.85
C PHE A 109 17.51 3.72 -6.22
N LEU A 110 16.80 2.67 -6.64
CA LEU A 110 15.43 2.42 -6.23
C LEU A 110 15.23 0.94 -5.91
N GLU A 111 14.80 0.68 -4.69
CA GLU A 111 14.33 -0.64 -4.27
C GLU A 111 12.81 -0.59 -4.10
N VAL A 112 12.09 -1.39 -4.87
CA VAL A 112 10.62 -1.40 -4.90
C VAL A 112 10.11 -2.74 -4.36
N PRO A 113 9.25 -2.73 -3.33
CA PRO A 113 8.65 -3.96 -2.83
C PRO A 113 7.87 -4.71 -3.92
N PRO A 114 7.86 -6.06 -3.92
CA PRO A 114 7.22 -6.87 -4.97
C PRO A 114 5.74 -6.58 -5.21
N LYS A 115 5.02 -6.06 -4.21
CA LYS A 115 3.61 -5.67 -4.35
C LYS A 115 3.38 -4.46 -5.27
N PHE A 116 4.43 -3.68 -5.56
CA PHE A 116 4.42 -2.51 -6.46
C PHE A 116 5.13 -2.78 -7.78
N THR A 117 5.46 -4.03 -8.08
CA THR A 117 6.12 -4.41 -9.34
C THR A 117 5.38 -5.54 -10.03
N ASN A 118 5.35 -5.51 -11.35
CA ASN A 118 4.89 -6.61 -12.20
C ASN A 118 5.61 -6.55 -13.56
N ALA A 119 5.15 -7.33 -14.53
CA ALA A 119 5.71 -7.34 -15.89
C ALA A 119 5.64 -5.97 -16.59
N ASN A 120 4.80 -5.05 -16.14
CA ASN A 120 4.66 -3.71 -16.69
C ASN A 120 5.55 -2.65 -15.99
N GLY A 121 6.41 -3.05 -15.06
CA GLY A 121 7.29 -2.14 -14.31
C GLY A 121 6.78 -1.82 -12.91
N ILE A 122 6.91 -0.55 -12.48
CA ILE A 122 6.41 -0.10 -11.17
C ILE A 122 4.94 0.29 -11.31
N VAL A 123 4.11 -0.31 -10.47
CA VAL A 123 2.65 -0.19 -10.56
C VAL A 123 2.02 0.11 -9.20
N THR A 124 0.80 0.59 -9.21
CA THR A 124 0.00 0.81 -8.00
C THR A 124 -0.31 -0.51 -7.28
N PRO A 125 -0.56 -0.50 -5.96
CA PRO A 125 -0.94 -1.71 -5.23
C PRO A 125 -2.30 -2.23 -5.72
N LYS A 126 -2.49 -3.54 -5.62
CA LYS A 126 -3.78 -4.18 -5.95
C LYS A 126 -4.91 -3.56 -5.12
N GLY A 127 -6.04 -3.29 -5.79
CA GLY A 127 -7.22 -2.69 -5.17
C GLY A 127 -7.09 -1.18 -4.86
N PHE A 128 -6.08 -0.50 -5.40
CA PHE A 128 -6.07 0.96 -5.45
C PHE A 128 -7.12 1.46 -6.45
N TYR A 129 -7.14 0.87 -7.64
CA TYR A 129 -8.25 1.02 -8.60
C TYR A 129 -9.33 -0.05 -8.37
N THR A 130 -10.47 0.10 -9.05
CA THR A 130 -11.56 -0.88 -9.01
C THR A 130 -11.10 -2.22 -9.59
N GLY A 131 -11.32 -3.29 -8.88
CA GLY A 131 -10.92 -4.64 -9.29
C GLY A 131 -9.43 -4.92 -9.08
N THR A 132 -8.84 -5.69 -10.00
CA THR A 132 -7.43 -6.12 -9.98
C THR A 132 -6.52 -5.22 -10.81
N ASN A 133 -7.05 -4.16 -11.42
CA ASN A 133 -6.30 -3.27 -12.28
C ASN A 133 -5.21 -2.54 -11.48
N GLN A 134 -4.02 -2.54 -12.04
CA GLN A 134 -2.86 -1.80 -11.57
C GLN A 134 -2.44 -0.85 -12.69
N SER A 135 -1.96 0.34 -12.33
CA SER A 135 -1.49 1.35 -13.27
C SER A 135 -0.06 1.73 -12.96
N ASN A 136 0.73 2.00 -13.98
CA ASN A 136 2.04 2.62 -13.81
C ASN A 136 1.91 4.03 -13.24
N TYR A 137 2.96 4.51 -12.60
CA TYR A 137 3.07 5.91 -12.22
C TYR A 137 3.43 6.74 -13.45
N PHE A 138 2.81 7.90 -13.58
CA PHE A 138 3.29 8.94 -14.48
C PHE A 138 4.55 9.58 -13.89
N ILE A 139 5.49 9.91 -14.76
CA ILE A 139 6.71 10.60 -14.38
C ILE A 139 7.00 11.72 -15.39
N LEU A 140 7.15 12.93 -14.90
CA LEU A 140 7.64 14.07 -15.69
C LEU A 140 8.87 14.67 -15.05
N ILE A 141 9.83 15.00 -15.90
CA ILE A 141 11.11 15.59 -15.52
C ILE A 141 11.27 16.89 -16.26
N ASP A 142 11.61 17.96 -15.54
CA ASP A 142 11.96 19.25 -16.11
C ASP A 142 13.38 19.20 -16.69
N THR A 143 13.51 18.67 -17.88
CA THR A 143 14.79 18.61 -18.60
C THR A 143 15.20 19.96 -19.19
N GLY A 144 14.28 20.90 -19.30
CA GLY A 144 14.51 22.24 -19.83
C GLY A 144 14.95 23.27 -18.78
N GLY A 145 14.88 22.92 -17.48
CA GLY A 145 15.25 23.84 -16.39
C GLY A 145 14.31 25.03 -16.22
N VAL A 146 13.02 24.88 -16.62
CA VAL A 146 12.00 25.94 -16.49
C VAL A 146 11.47 26.09 -15.06
N GLY A 147 11.79 25.14 -14.18
CA GLY A 147 11.42 25.16 -12.77
C GLY A 147 10.04 24.57 -12.46
N PHE A 148 9.32 24.06 -13.44
CA PHE A 148 8.04 23.38 -13.24
C PHE A 148 7.79 22.29 -14.29
N VAL A 149 6.89 21.39 -13.98
CA VAL A 149 6.36 20.38 -14.91
C VAL A 149 4.85 20.55 -15.05
N ASN A 150 4.29 20.08 -16.17
CA ASN A 150 2.86 20.19 -16.48
C ASN A 150 2.20 18.81 -16.56
N PRO A 151 1.65 18.27 -15.46
CA PRO A 151 0.99 16.96 -15.44
C PRO A 151 -0.25 16.85 -16.35
N ASN A 152 -0.93 17.94 -16.61
CA ASN A 152 -2.08 17.99 -17.52
C ASN A 152 -1.71 17.62 -18.97
N SER A 153 -0.46 17.79 -19.35
CA SER A 153 0.00 17.45 -20.72
C SER A 153 0.00 15.95 -21.02
N VAL A 154 0.03 15.10 -20.01
CA VAL A 154 0.17 13.63 -20.16
C VAL A 154 -0.89 12.82 -19.43
N SER A 155 -1.73 13.45 -18.61
CA SER A 155 -2.78 12.78 -17.85
C SER A 155 -4.04 13.65 -17.73
N SER A 156 -5.13 13.10 -17.20
CA SER A 156 -6.40 13.82 -16.98
C SER A 156 -6.35 14.78 -15.77
N VAL A 157 -5.25 14.87 -15.07
CA VAL A 157 -5.08 15.71 -13.88
C VAL A 157 -5.10 17.19 -14.26
N THR A 158 -5.77 18.05 -13.50
CA THR A 158 -5.93 19.47 -13.83
C THR A 158 -4.76 20.37 -13.42
N ASN A 159 -3.71 19.82 -12.78
CA ASN A 159 -2.54 20.59 -12.38
C ASN A 159 -1.69 20.98 -13.60
N ASN A 160 -1.54 22.26 -13.85
CA ASN A 160 -0.82 22.76 -15.03
C ASN A 160 0.64 23.12 -14.75
N ASN A 161 0.95 23.63 -13.56
CA ASN A 161 2.30 24.07 -13.21
C ASN A 161 2.65 23.58 -11.80
N VAL A 162 3.33 22.44 -11.74
CA VAL A 162 3.86 21.90 -10.49
C VAL A 162 5.31 22.35 -10.35
N PRO A 163 5.64 23.18 -9.35
CA PRO A 163 7.01 23.68 -9.15
C PRO A 163 7.89 22.55 -8.62
N SER A 164 8.42 21.74 -9.51
CA SER A 164 9.28 20.61 -9.21
C SER A 164 10.11 20.24 -10.43
N SER A 165 11.36 19.83 -10.20
CA SER A 165 12.21 19.25 -11.25
C SER A 165 11.75 17.85 -11.67
N VAL A 166 11.11 17.11 -10.75
CA VAL A 166 10.57 15.77 -11.00
C VAL A 166 9.22 15.64 -10.34
N ALA A 167 8.19 15.30 -11.08
CA ALA A 167 6.88 14.97 -10.57
C ALA A 167 6.53 13.50 -10.89
N VAL A 168 6.03 12.79 -9.88
CA VAL A 168 5.61 11.39 -9.98
C VAL A 168 4.23 11.25 -9.36
N TRP A 169 3.28 10.68 -10.08
CA TRP A 169 1.90 10.56 -9.60
C TRP A 169 1.14 9.44 -10.30
N VAL A 170 -0.02 9.14 -9.78
CA VAL A 170 -1.09 8.41 -10.46
C VAL A 170 -2.37 9.22 -10.38
N VAL A 171 -3.31 8.93 -11.25
CA VAL A 171 -4.64 9.54 -11.22
C VAL A 171 -5.45 8.97 -10.06
N ASP A 172 -6.14 9.82 -9.30
CA ASP A 172 -7.00 9.36 -8.20
C ASP A 172 -8.18 8.53 -8.78
N PRO A 173 -8.38 7.29 -8.29
CA PRO A 173 -9.48 6.45 -8.79
C PRO A 173 -10.88 6.99 -8.48
N LYS A 174 -11.02 7.91 -7.52
CA LYS A 174 -12.29 8.55 -7.17
C LYS A 174 -12.53 9.86 -7.90
N ASP A 175 -11.47 10.55 -8.31
CA ASP A 175 -11.54 11.82 -9.01
C ASP A 175 -10.40 11.91 -10.04
N THR A 176 -10.70 11.61 -11.28
CA THR A 176 -9.71 11.55 -12.36
C THR A 176 -9.03 12.88 -12.67
N LYS A 177 -9.52 13.98 -12.08
CA LYS A 177 -8.89 15.30 -12.18
C LYS A 177 -7.82 15.55 -11.13
N LYS A 178 -7.69 14.66 -10.14
CA LYS A 178 -6.74 14.77 -9.05
C LYS A 178 -5.60 13.79 -9.16
N ALA A 179 -4.44 14.22 -8.68
CA ALA A 179 -3.25 13.39 -8.54
C ALA A 179 -3.15 12.77 -7.14
N VAL A 180 -2.51 11.61 -7.08
CA VAL A 180 -1.99 11.01 -5.83
C VAL A 180 -0.50 10.75 -6.07
N GLY A 181 0.36 11.48 -5.39
CA GLY A 181 1.79 11.38 -5.61
C GLY A 181 2.56 12.52 -4.96
N THR A 182 3.62 12.98 -5.63
CA THR A 182 4.52 14.04 -5.15
C THR A 182 3.89 15.44 -5.11
N PHE A 183 2.68 15.58 -5.62
CA PHE A 183 1.84 16.79 -5.55
C PHE A 183 0.37 16.38 -5.46
N ARG A 184 -0.53 17.31 -5.15
CA ARG A 184 -1.98 17.11 -5.01
C ARG A 184 -2.78 18.14 -5.79
#